data_236dc87cf4196688c3b4b535124a2e2b
#
_entry.id   236dc87cf4196688c3b4b535124a2e2b
#
_cell.length_a   1.000
_cell.length_b   1.000
_cell.length_c   1.000
_cell.angle_alpha   90.00
_cell.angle_beta   90.00
_cell.angle_gamma   90.00
#
_symmetry.space_group_name_H-M   'P 1'
#
loop_
_entity.id
_entity.type
_entity.pdbx_description
1 polymer ?
#
loop_
_entity_poly.entity_id
_entity_poly.type
_entity_poly.pdbx_seq_one_letter_code
_entity_poly.pdbx_strand_id
1 'polypeptide(L)'
;MIAVVVLAANLSNVVLLPRLGPRPLVTAGLLLGAASLVWLTRIGVHTGYAAGVLGPLMAAGLGFGFTIAPSMNTGTSGVPPQDAGVASATLNTGQQIGGSIGTSLLNTIFASAVAHYLTSHLSPATLVHGHPAPSLTGMSLIHGYTTGFWVAAAIFGAGAVICGALFRSGPLRAPASAAAGPAGAAVQQATTTHAA
;
A
#
# COMPACT_ATOMS: atom_id res chain seq x y z
N MET A 1 12.02 6.62 -2.23
CA MET A 1 10.79 5.85 -2.04
C MET A 1 10.10 5.50 -3.36
N ILE A 2 9.78 6.47 -4.25
CA ILE A 2 9.09 6.22 -5.54
C ILE A 2 9.78 5.14 -6.39
N ALA A 3 11.10 5.21 -6.57
CA ALA A 3 11.85 4.21 -7.32
C ALA A 3 11.67 2.78 -6.77
N VAL A 4 11.64 2.63 -5.46
CA VAL A 4 11.43 1.32 -4.79
C VAL A 4 10.02 0.80 -5.06
N VAL A 5 9.00 1.67 -5.00
CA VAL A 5 7.61 1.32 -5.33
C VAL A 5 7.51 0.86 -6.79
N VAL A 6 8.12 1.57 -7.73
CA VAL A 6 8.10 1.24 -9.16
C VAL A 6 8.81 -0.08 -9.45
N LEU A 7 10.00 -0.29 -8.86
CA LEU A 7 10.74 -1.54 -9.00
C LEU A 7 9.96 -2.73 -8.41
N ALA A 8 9.39 -2.56 -7.22
CA ALA A 8 8.56 -3.58 -6.58
C ALA A 8 7.31 -3.89 -7.40
N ALA A 9 6.63 -2.87 -7.94
CA ALA A 9 5.46 -3.05 -8.80
C ALA A 9 5.80 -3.83 -10.08
N ASN A 10 6.92 -3.49 -10.75
CA ASN A 10 7.37 -4.22 -11.94
C ASN A 10 7.74 -5.67 -11.63
N LEU A 11 8.55 -5.89 -10.59
CA LEU A 11 8.93 -7.24 -10.16
C LEU A 11 7.70 -8.08 -9.79
N SER A 12 6.76 -7.46 -9.10
CA SER A 12 5.48 -8.05 -8.72
C SER A 12 4.69 -8.53 -9.94
N ASN A 13 4.49 -7.66 -10.93
CA ASN A 13 3.68 -7.95 -12.12
C ASN A 13 4.33 -8.96 -13.07
N VAL A 14 5.64 -8.82 -13.31
CA VAL A 14 6.33 -9.61 -14.34
C VAL A 14 6.72 -10.99 -13.83
N VAL A 15 7.17 -11.09 -12.58
CA VAL A 15 7.78 -12.32 -12.05
C VAL A 15 6.91 -13.02 -11.02
N LEU A 16 6.38 -12.27 -10.05
CA LEU A 16 5.72 -12.86 -8.88
C LEU A 16 4.25 -13.18 -9.12
N LEU A 17 3.52 -12.30 -9.79
CA LEU A 17 2.09 -12.48 -10.03
C LEU A 17 1.77 -13.73 -10.86
N PRO A 18 2.50 -14.07 -11.95
CA PRO A 18 2.27 -15.30 -12.70
C PRO A 18 2.61 -16.57 -11.92
N ARG A 19 3.57 -16.50 -10.97
CA ARG A 19 4.05 -17.67 -10.22
C ARG A 19 3.27 -17.93 -8.94
N LEU A 20 3.00 -16.89 -8.19
CA LEU A 20 2.42 -16.97 -6.84
C LEU A 20 0.91 -16.68 -6.83
N GLY A 21 0.43 -15.94 -7.84
CA GLY A 21 -0.95 -15.46 -7.88
C GLY A 21 -1.15 -14.19 -7.02
N PRO A 22 -2.33 -13.56 -7.12
CA PRO A 22 -2.59 -12.27 -6.45
C PRO A 22 -2.71 -12.38 -4.93
N ARG A 23 -3.26 -13.47 -4.41
CA ARG A 23 -3.53 -13.65 -2.97
C ARG A 23 -2.29 -13.52 -2.10
N PRO A 24 -1.25 -14.38 -2.23
CA PRO A 24 -0.10 -14.32 -1.34
C PRO A 24 0.69 -13.01 -1.55
N LEU A 25 0.70 -12.48 -2.77
CA LEU A 25 1.46 -11.28 -3.11
C LEU A 25 0.87 -10.03 -2.47
N VAL A 26 -0.44 -9.80 -2.59
CA VAL A 26 -1.14 -8.66 -1.97
C VAL A 26 -1.11 -8.78 -0.44
N THR A 27 -1.33 -9.98 0.10
CA THR A 27 -1.26 -10.21 1.54
C THR A 27 0.13 -9.95 2.10
N ALA A 28 1.18 -10.44 1.42
CA ALA A 28 2.57 -10.18 1.82
C ALA A 28 2.92 -8.68 1.72
N GLY A 29 2.45 -8.00 0.68
CA GLY A 29 2.62 -6.55 0.53
C GLY A 29 1.98 -5.75 1.66
N LEU A 30 0.75 -6.09 2.04
CA LEU A 30 0.05 -5.46 3.17
C LEU A 30 0.74 -5.75 4.51
N LEU A 31 1.19 -6.98 4.75
CA LEU A 31 1.93 -7.34 5.95
C LEU A 31 3.28 -6.63 6.03
N LEU A 32 4.00 -6.53 4.91
CA LEU A 32 5.25 -5.78 4.85
C LEU A 32 5.02 -4.28 5.11
N GLY A 33 3.94 -3.71 4.57
CA GLY A 33 3.49 -2.36 4.87
C GLY A 33 3.19 -2.17 6.36
N ALA A 34 2.42 -3.08 6.98
CA ALA A 34 2.14 -3.06 8.41
C ALA A 34 3.41 -3.14 9.25
N ALA A 35 4.32 -4.08 8.92
CA ALA A 35 5.59 -4.25 9.63
C ALA A 35 6.48 -3.00 9.52
N SER A 36 6.53 -2.36 8.36
CA SER A 36 7.28 -1.11 8.17
C SER A 36 6.73 0.04 9.00
N LEU A 37 5.40 0.14 9.13
CA LEU A 37 4.75 1.14 9.99
C LEU A 37 5.02 0.87 11.48
N VAL A 38 4.98 -0.39 11.91
CA VAL A 38 5.39 -0.78 13.27
C VAL A 38 6.87 -0.45 13.51
N TRP A 39 7.73 -0.65 12.52
CA TRP A 39 9.14 -0.25 12.64
C TRP A 39 9.27 1.26 12.81
N LEU A 40 8.49 2.06 12.09
CA LEU A 40 8.45 3.52 12.21
C LEU A 40 7.97 3.99 13.61
N THR A 41 7.26 3.18 14.39
CA THR A 41 6.91 3.55 15.77
C THR A 41 8.11 3.64 16.71
N ARG A 42 9.26 3.11 16.31
CA ARG A 42 10.50 3.14 17.10
C ARG A 42 11.35 4.39 16.86
N ILE A 43 10.85 5.38 16.12
CA ILE A 43 11.52 6.65 15.88
C ILE A 43 11.53 7.46 17.18
N GLY A 44 12.71 7.94 17.58
CA GLY A 44 12.92 8.84 18.72
C GLY A 44 13.56 10.16 18.29
N VAL A 45 13.65 11.10 19.23
CA VAL A 45 14.21 12.47 19.00
C VAL A 45 15.65 12.44 18.49
N HIS A 46 16.40 11.38 18.79
CA HIS A 46 17.82 11.22 18.42
C HIS A 46 18.04 10.17 17.34
N THR A 47 16.98 9.68 16.69
CA THR A 47 17.09 8.64 15.67
C THR A 47 17.71 9.22 14.40
N GLY A 48 18.86 8.69 13.99
CA GLY A 48 19.52 9.07 12.74
C GLY A 48 18.66 8.69 11.53
N TYR A 49 18.61 9.58 10.54
CA TYR A 49 17.76 9.40 9.35
C TYR A 49 18.03 8.09 8.62
N ALA A 50 19.31 7.75 8.40
CA ALA A 50 19.69 6.57 7.63
C ALA A 50 19.28 5.25 8.31
N ALA A 51 19.47 5.16 9.63
CA ALA A 51 19.20 3.91 10.36
C ALA A 51 17.73 3.76 10.77
N GLY A 52 17.05 4.88 11.11
CA GLY A 52 15.71 4.85 11.68
C GLY A 52 14.57 5.11 10.71
N VAL A 53 14.83 5.81 9.61
CA VAL A 53 13.75 6.25 8.69
C VAL A 53 13.88 5.60 7.32
N LEU A 54 15.09 5.52 6.75
CA LEU A 54 15.28 5.03 5.39
C LEU A 54 14.88 3.55 5.24
N GLY A 55 15.29 2.68 6.17
CA GLY A 55 14.96 1.25 6.14
C GLY A 55 13.45 0.98 6.12
N PRO A 56 12.69 1.49 7.11
CA PRO A 56 11.24 1.37 7.12
C PRO A 56 10.55 1.96 5.89
N LEU A 57 11.01 3.12 5.39
CA LEU A 57 10.45 3.72 4.17
C LEU A 57 10.68 2.89 2.92
N MET A 58 11.83 2.22 2.80
CA MET A 58 12.07 1.28 1.70
C MET A 58 11.17 0.05 1.81
N ALA A 59 11.02 -0.50 3.02
CA ALA A 59 10.10 -1.62 3.27
C ALA A 59 8.65 -1.24 2.98
N ALA A 60 8.20 -0.05 3.37
CA ALA A 60 6.89 0.48 3.02
C ALA A 60 6.71 0.60 1.50
N GLY A 61 7.72 1.13 0.79
CA GLY A 61 7.71 1.24 -0.68
C GLY A 61 7.56 -0.13 -1.37
N LEU A 62 8.27 -1.15 -0.89
CA LEU A 62 8.10 -2.54 -1.38
C LEU A 62 6.69 -3.06 -1.10
N GLY A 63 6.18 -2.86 0.11
CA GLY A 63 4.82 -3.25 0.49
C GLY A 63 3.75 -2.62 -0.40
N PHE A 64 3.84 -1.32 -0.67
CA PHE A 64 2.94 -0.61 -1.58
C PHE A 64 3.04 -1.13 -3.02
N GLY A 65 4.26 -1.37 -3.52
CA GLY A 65 4.47 -1.92 -4.87
C GLY A 65 3.86 -3.31 -5.03
N PHE A 66 3.99 -4.16 -4.02
CA PHE A 66 3.40 -5.51 -4.02
C PHE A 66 1.88 -5.51 -3.79
N THR A 67 1.30 -4.41 -3.33
CA THR A 67 -0.14 -4.31 -3.11
C THR A 67 -0.86 -3.65 -4.27
N ILE A 68 -0.43 -2.46 -4.70
CA ILE A 68 -1.19 -1.62 -5.65
C ILE A 68 -1.24 -2.26 -7.04
N ALA A 69 -0.08 -2.66 -7.60
CA ALA A 69 -0.01 -3.14 -8.96
C ALA A 69 -0.77 -4.49 -9.17
N PRO A 70 -0.59 -5.51 -8.30
CA PRO A 70 -1.39 -6.74 -8.42
C PRO A 70 -2.87 -6.54 -8.17
N SER A 71 -3.25 -5.63 -7.27
CA SER A 71 -4.67 -5.34 -6.99
C SER A 71 -5.37 -4.74 -8.20
N MET A 72 -4.72 -3.79 -8.90
CA MET A 72 -5.25 -3.21 -10.14
C MET A 72 -5.39 -4.26 -11.24
N ASN A 73 -4.36 -5.07 -11.46
CA ASN A 73 -4.42 -6.13 -12.45
C ASN A 73 -5.50 -7.16 -12.15
N THR A 74 -5.65 -7.56 -10.89
CA THR A 74 -6.67 -8.52 -10.49
C THR A 74 -8.07 -7.95 -10.61
N GLY A 75 -8.26 -6.68 -10.24
CA GLY A 75 -9.55 -6.01 -10.29
C GLY A 75 -10.08 -5.77 -11.72
N THR A 76 -9.20 -5.72 -12.72
CA THR A 76 -9.59 -5.62 -14.14
C THR A 76 -9.54 -6.96 -14.88
N SER A 77 -8.98 -7.99 -14.26
CA SER A 77 -8.86 -9.33 -14.88
C SER A 77 -10.22 -10.00 -15.02
N GLY A 78 -10.51 -10.51 -16.23
CA GLY A 78 -11.76 -11.21 -16.52
C GLY A 78 -12.95 -10.29 -16.81
N VAL A 79 -12.77 -8.97 -16.81
CA VAL A 79 -13.79 -8.00 -17.24
C VAL A 79 -13.81 -7.95 -18.76
N PRO A 80 -15.00 -8.02 -19.40
CA PRO A 80 -15.12 -7.86 -20.85
C PRO A 80 -14.52 -6.53 -21.33
N PRO A 81 -13.92 -6.46 -22.55
CA PRO A 81 -13.28 -5.26 -23.03
C PRO A 81 -14.18 -4.00 -23.04
N GLN A 82 -15.47 -4.15 -23.29
CA GLN A 82 -16.45 -3.06 -23.27
C GLN A 82 -16.63 -2.47 -21.87
N ASP A 83 -16.43 -3.25 -20.80
CA ASP A 83 -16.63 -2.85 -19.42
C ASP A 83 -15.32 -2.50 -18.69
N ALA A 84 -14.16 -2.67 -19.36
CA ALA A 84 -12.84 -2.44 -18.77
C ALA A 84 -12.65 -0.98 -18.28
N GLY A 85 -13.25 -0.01 -18.99
CA GLY A 85 -13.24 1.39 -18.58
C GLY A 85 -14.00 1.62 -17.28
N VAL A 86 -15.17 1.01 -17.13
CA VAL A 86 -15.98 1.12 -15.91
C VAL A 86 -15.29 0.46 -14.73
N ALA A 87 -14.70 -0.72 -14.93
CA ALA A 87 -13.93 -1.40 -13.88
C ALA A 87 -12.74 -0.56 -13.40
N SER A 88 -11.95 0.00 -14.31
CA SER A 88 -10.82 0.88 -13.97
C SER A 88 -11.27 2.14 -13.25
N ALA A 89 -12.38 2.78 -13.69
CA ALA A 89 -12.94 3.95 -13.04
C ALA A 89 -13.40 3.63 -11.61
N THR A 90 -14.05 2.50 -11.40
CA THR A 90 -14.51 2.04 -10.08
C THR A 90 -13.33 1.83 -9.12
N LEU A 91 -12.25 1.19 -9.59
CA LEU A 91 -11.03 0.99 -8.79
C LEU A 91 -10.38 2.32 -8.43
N ASN A 92 -10.25 3.24 -9.38
CA ASN A 92 -9.70 4.58 -9.12
C ASN A 92 -10.56 5.36 -8.12
N THR A 93 -11.88 5.33 -8.27
CA THR A 93 -12.81 5.98 -7.33
C THR A 93 -12.67 5.40 -5.93
N GLY A 94 -12.60 4.07 -5.83
CA GLY A 94 -12.37 3.38 -4.55
C GLY A 94 -11.06 3.79 -3.88
N GLN A 95 -9.96 3.93 -4.65
CA GLN A 95 -8.69 4.44 -4.14
C GLN A 95 -8.79 5.88 -3.66
N GLN A 96 -9.46 6.77 -4.39
CA GLN A 96 -9.61 8.17 -4.02
C GLN A 96 -10.44 8.32 -2.73
N ILE A 97 -11.56 7.59 -2.64
CA ILE A 97 -12.41 7.58 -1.44
C ILE A 97 -11.63 7.00 -0.25
N GLY A 98 -11.00 5.84 -0.42
CA GLY A 98 -10.21 5.21 0.63
C GLY A 98 -9.04 6.08 1.10
N GLY A 99 -8.35 6.75 0.16
CA GLY A 99 -7.26 7.67 0.46
C GLY A 99 -7.71 8.89 1.25
N SER A 100 -8.81 9.53 0.86
CA SER A 100 -9.34 10.71 1.54
C SER A 100 -9.85 10.38 2.96
N ILE A 101 -10.59 9.29 3.12
CA ILE A 101 -11.06 8.83 4.43
C ILE A 101 -9.88 8.44 5.31
N GLY A 102 -8.92 7.67 4.78
CA GLY A 102 -7.74 7.24 5.50
C GLY A 102 -6.89 8.42 5.99
N THR A 103 -6.65 9.40 5.12
CA THR A 103 -5.89 10.60 5.47
C THR A 103 -6.60 11.42 6.56
N SER A 104 -7.91 11.64 6.41
CA SER A 104 -8.70 12.39 7.41
C SER A 104 -8.72 11.68 8.76
N LEU A 105 -8.92 10.37 8.78
CA LEU A 105 -8.92 9.55 9.98
C LEU A 105 -7.57 9.62 10.71
N LEU A 106 -6.47 9.36 9.99
CA LEU A 106 -5.13 9.38 10.57
C LEU A 106 -4.75 10.78 11.07
N ASN A 107 -5.11 11.84 10.34
CA ASN A 107 -4.87 13.21 10.78
C ASN A 107 -5.64 13.56 12.07
N THR A 108 -6.90 13.12 12.17
CA THR A 108 -7.71 13.32 13.39
C THR A 108 -7.10 12.58 14.58
N ILE A 109 -6.68 11.33 14.40
CA ILE A 109 -6.04 10.53 15.45
C ILE A 109 -4.72 11.18 15.88
N PHE A 110 -3.89 11.60 14.93
CA PHE A 110 -2.65 12.32 15.19
C PHE A 110 -2.90 13.57 16.01
N ALA A 111 -3.81 14.45 15.56
CA ALA A 111 -4.12 15.70 16.24
C ALA A 111 -4.65 15.47 17.66
N SER A 112 -5.53 14.48 17.84
CA SER A 112 -6.06 14.11 19.16
C SER A 112 -4.97 13.58 20.08
N ALA A 113 -4.06 12.74 19.59
CA ALA A 113 -2.97 12.21 20.38
C ALA A 113 -1.97 13.30 20.81
N VAL A 114 -1.65 14.23 19.90
CA VAL A 114 -0.81 15.40 20.20
C VAL A 114 -1.47 16.28 21.28
N ALA A 115 -2.76 16.62 21.10
CA ALA A 115 -3.49 17.46 22.04
C ALA A 115 -3.59 16.81 23.42
N HIS A 116 -3.91 15.52 23.47
CA HIS A 116 -3.99 14.77 24.72
C HIS A 116 -2.64 14.72 25.44
N TYR A 117 -1.56 14.47 24.71
CA TYR A 117 -0.21 14.45 25.30
C TYR A 117 0.18 15.82 25.86
N LEU A 118 -0.07 16.89 25.10
CA LEU A 118 0.19 18.25 25.55
C LEU A 118 -0.60 18.57 26.83
N THR A 119 -1.90 18.36 26.83
CA THR A 119 -2.76 18.70 28.00
C THR A 119 -2.39 17.90 29.25
N SER A 120 -1.99 16.63 29.10
CA SER A 120 -1.62 15.77 30.23
C SER A 120 -0.24 16.09 30.82
N HIS A 121 0.64 16.77 30.07
CA HIS A 121 2.01 17.10 30.50
C HIS A 121 2.24 18.62 30.67
N LEU A 122 1.20 19.44 30.46
CA LEU A 122 1.29 20.88 30.73
C LEU A 122 1.36 21.12 32.22
N SER A 123 2.43 21.79 32.66
CA SER A 123 2.61 22.31 33.99
C SER A 123 3.28 23.68 33.91
N PRO A 124 3.21 24.52 34.98
CA PRO A 124 3.95 25.80 34.99
C PRO A 124 5.44 25.67 34.68
N ALA A 125 6.06 24.52 35.04
CA ALA A 125 7.47 24.22 34.77
C ALA A 125 7.77 23.88 33.30
N THR A 126 6.76 23.53 32.53
CA THR A 126 6.89 23.18 31.10
C THR A 126 6.53 24.34 30.17
N LEU A 127 6.20 25.50 30.71
CA LEU A 127 5.89 26.72 29.99
C LEU A 127 7.12 27.60 29.87
N VAL A 128 7.45 28.04 28.66
CA VAL A 128 8.47 29.04 28.36
C VAL A 128 7.75 30.24 27.73
N HIS A 129 7.80 31.38 28.40
CA HIS A 129 7.09 32.59 27.95
C HIS A 129 5.59 32.39 27.67
N GLY A 130 4.91 31.53 28.44
CA GLY A 130 3.47 31.25 28.29
C GLY A 130 3.14 30.24 27.20
N HIS A 131 4.14 29.65 26.51
CA HIS A 131 3.98 28.62 25.50
C HIS A 131 4.62 27.30 25.95
N PRO A 132 4.15 26.14 25.45
CA PRO A 132 4.77 24.84 25.72
C PRO A 132 6.24 24.84 25.30
N ALA A 133 7.13 24.31 26.12
CA ALA A 133 8.55 24.21 25.82
C ALA A 133 8.77 23.45 24.51
N PRO A 134 9.77 23.81 23.69
CA PRO A 134 10.07 23.12 22.42
C PRO A 134 10.27 21.60 22.59
N SER A 135 10.83 21.19 23.72
CA SER A 135 11.02 19.76 24.05
C SER A 135 9.68 19.02 24.24
N LEU A 136 8.72 19.65 24.94
CA LEU A 136 7.39 19.08 25.12
C LEU A 136 6.63 19.01 23.80
N THR A 137 6.73 20.04 22.98
CA THR A 137 6.14 20.04 21.62
C THR A 137 6.73 18.94 20.76
N GLY A 138 8.04 18.75 20.76
CA GLY A 138 8.71 17.68 20.02
C GLY A 138 8.25 16.28 20.48
N MET A 139 8.15 16.06 21.79
CA MET A 139 7.67 14.78 22.35
C MET A 139 6.21 14.53 22.00
N SER A 140 5.34 15.54 22.03
CA SER A 140 3.92 15.40 21.67
C SER A 140 3.73 15.03 20.20
N LEU A 141 4.53 15.63 19.29
CA LEU A 141 4.52 15.28 17.88
C LEU A 141 4.95 13.84 17.64
N ILE A 142 6.04 13.38 18.29
CA ILE A 142 6.49 11.98 18.19
C ILE A 142 5.41 11.03 18.70
N HIS A 143 4.77 11.35 19.83
CA HIS A 143 3.67 10.54 20.36
C HIS A 143 2.50 10.48 19.36
N GLY A 144 2.13 11.59 18.74
CA GLY A 144 1.11 11.65 17.71
C GLY A 144 1.45 10.77 16.50
N TYR A 145 2.67 10.88 15.98
CA TYR A 145 3.12 10.04 14.86
C TYR A 145 3.14 8.55 15.22
N THR A 146 3.65 8.20 16.39
CA THR A 146 3.69 6.81 16.86
C THR A 146 2.27 6.23 16.95
N THR A 147 1.32 6.98 17.51
CA THR A 147 -0.09 6.57 17.57
C THR A 147 -0.68 6.40 16.18
N GLY A 148 -0.45 7.34 15.28
CA GLY A 148 -0.88 7.25 13.88
C GLY A 148 -0.32 6.03 13.17
N PHE A 149 0.97 5.71 13.36
CA PHE A 149 1.59 4.53 12.76
C PHE A 149 1.02 3.22 13.30
N TRP A 150 0.70 3.13 14.59
CA TRP A 150 0.03 1.96 15.16
C TRP A 150 -1.35 1.73 14.55
N VAL A 151 -2.15 2.79 14.42
CA VAL A 151 -3.49 2.69 13.80
C VAL A 151 -3.36 2.32 12.31
N ALA A 152 -2.46 2.95 11.58
CA ALA A 152 -2.21 2.61 10.18
C ALA A 152 -1.75 1.15 10.03
N ALA A 153 -0.85 0.67 10.90
CA ALA A 153 -0.40 -0.73 10.90
C ALA A 153 -1.57 -1.70 11.16
N ALA A 154 -2.47 -1.35 12.08
CA ALA A 154 -3.67 -2.15 12.35
C ALA A 154 -4.62 -2.21 11.14
N ILE A 155 -4.82 -1.10 10.42
CA ILE A 155 -5.61 -1.05 9.19
C ILE A 155 -4.98 -1.92 8.10
N PHE A 156 -3.67 -1.84 7.89
CA PHE A 156 -2.95 -2.69 6.95
C PHE A 156 -3.03 -4.17 7.32
N GLY A 157 -2.89 -4.49 8.61
CA GLY A 157 -3.05 -5.85 9.14
C GLY A 157 -4.45 -6.40 8.91
N ALA A 158 -5.49 -5.61 9.20
CA ALA A 158 -6.87 -5.97 8.91
C ALA A 158 -7.09 -6.18 7.40
N GLY A 159 -6.56 -5.30 6.56
CA GLY A 159 -6.56 -5.45 5.11
C GLY A 159 -5.88 -6.75 4.64
N ALA A 160 -4.76 -7.11 5.24
CA ALA A 160 -4.05 -8.36 4.95
C ALA A 160 -4.89 -9.60 5.29
N VAL A 161 -5.57 -9.59 6.44
CA VAL A 161 -6.49 -10.69 6.85
C VAL A 161 -7.66 -10.78 5.88
N ILE A 162 -8.31 -9.66 5.55
CA ILE A 162 -9.45 -9.61 4.64
C ILE A 162 -9.03 -10.09 3.24
N CYS A 163 -7.94 -9.58 2.69
CA CYS A 163 -7.44 -10.02 1.39
C CYS A 163 -7.01 -11.50 1.42
N GLY A 164 -6.33 -11.94 2.47
CA GLY A 164 -5.94 -13.33 2.66
C GLY A 164 -7.13 -14.30 2.74
N ALA A 165 -8.27 -13.84 3.29
CA ALA A 165 -9.49 -14.63 3.38
C ALA A 165 -10.32 -14.63 2.08
N LEU A 166 -10.47 -13.46 1.45
CA LEU A 166 -11.37 -13.25 0.32
C LEU A 166 -10.75 -13.58 -1.05
N PHE A 167 -9.45 -13.36 -1.24
CA PHE A 167 -8.82 -13.70 -2.51
C PHE A 167 -8.73 -15.22 -2.71
N ARG A 168 -9.20 -15.70 -3.86
CA ARG A 168 -9.04 -17.10 -4.28
C ARG A 168 -7.57 -17.40 -4.56
N SER A 169 -7.08 -18.52 -4.06
CA SER A 169 -5.74 -19.02 -4.37
C SER A 169 -5.72 -19.56 -5.79
N GLY A 170 -4.84 -19.08 -6.64
CA GLY A 170 -4.60 -19.60 -7.98
C GLY A 170 -3.91 -18.59 -8.88
N PRO A 171 -3.14 -19.04 -9.88
CA PRO A 171 -2.59 -18.17 -10.89
C PRO A 171 -3.71 -17.52 -11.70
N LEU A 172 -3.55 -16.25 -12.05
CA LEU A 172 -4.47 -15.57 -12.96
C LEU A 172 -4.46 -16.30 -14.31
N ARG A 173 -5.62 -16.79 -14.72
CA ARG A 173 -5.77 -17.34 -16.07
C ARG A 173 -5.60 -16.18 -17.05
N ALA A 174 -4.60 -16.26 -17.91
CA ALA A 174 -4.44 -15.29 -18.98
C ALA A 174 -5.76 -15.21 -19.77
N PRO A 175 -6.28 -14.03 -20.08
CA PRO A 175 -7.48 -13.91 -20.88
C PRO A 175 -7.23 -14.58 -22.23
N ALA A 176 -8.15 -15.44 -22.66
CA ALA A 176 -8.10 -16.18 -23.93
C ALA A 176 -7.92 -15.26 -25.17
N SER A 177 -8.19 -13.96 -25.00
CA SER A 177 -8.01 -12.92 -26.02
C SER A 177 -6.54 -12.60 -26.38
N ALA A 178 -5.56 -12.97 -25.54
CA ALA A 178 -4.15 -12.77 -25.89
C ALA A 178 -3.66 -13.76 -26.98
N ALA A 179 -4.36 -14.88 -27.13
CA ALA A 179 -4.08 -15.85 -28.19
C ALA A 179 -4.74 -15.49 -29.55
N ALA A 180 -5.66 -14.56 -29.57
CA ALA A 180 -6.39 -14.10 -30.77
C ALA A 180 -5.92 -12.70 -31.26
N GLY A 181 -4.68 -12.31 -30.99
CA GLY A 181 -4.05 -11.16 -31.62
C GLY A 181 -3.86 -11.39 -33.14
N PRO A 182 -3.79 -10.32 -33.96
CA PRO A 182 -3.65 -10.43 -35.41
C PRO A 182 -2.47 -11.30 -35.84
N ALA A 183 -1.43 -11.46 -35.01
CA ALA A 183 -0.31 -12.36 -35.25
C ALA A 183 -0.70 -13.85 -35.08
N GLY A 184 -1.61 -14.20 -34.18
CA GLY A 184 -2.12 -15.57 -34.01
C GLY A 184 -3.04 -16.01 -35.18
N ALA A 185 -3.86 -15.09 -35.65
CA ALA A 185 -4.72 -15.32 -36.81
C ALA A 185 -3.89 -15.54 -38.09
N ALA A 186 -2.81 -14.80 -38.27
CA ALA A 186 -1.89 -14.97 -39.43
C ALA A 186 -1.17 -16.31 -39.41
N VAL A 187 -0.77 -16.81 -38.25
CA VAL A 187 -0.12 -18.13 -38.12
C VAL A 187 -1.10 -19.28 -38.40
N GLN A 188 -2.34 -19.17 -37.95
CA GLN A 188 -3.37 -20.17 -38.20
C GLN A 188 -3.80 -20.22 -39.66
N GLN A 189 -3.87 -19.06 -40.35
CA GLN A 189 -4.13 -19.02 -41.79
C GLN A 189 -2.98 -19.61 -42.61
N ALA A 190 -1.73 -19.37 -42.23
CA ALA A 190 -0.57 -19.94 -42.90
C ALA A 190 -0.50 -21.48 -42.80
N THR A 191 -0.93 -22.07 -41.70
CA THR A 191 -0.95 -23.54 -41.48
C THR A 191 -2.06 -24.23 -42.28
N THR A 192 -3.19 -23.56 -42.48
CA THR A 192 -4.30 -24.16 -43.29
C THR A 192 -4.05 -24.08 -44.79
N THR A 193 -3.26 -23.12 -45.29
CA THR A 193 -2.95 -22.97 -46.73
C THR A 193 -1.87 -23.96 -47.20
N HIS A 194 -1.07 -24.54 -46.32
CA HIS A 194 -0.08 -25.56 -46.65
C HIS A 194 -0.60 -27.02 -46.58
N ALA A 195 -1.84 -27.21 -46.12
CA ALA A 195 -2.46 -28.53 -45.98
C ALA A 195 -3.50 -28.86 -47.09
N ALA A 196 -3.66 -27.98 -48.07
CA ALA A 196 -4.47 -28.16 -49.29
C ALA A 196 -3.60 -28.19 -50.52
#